data_11c2de92350023ff9c57c7985a0f592b
#
_entry.id   11c2de92350023ff9c57c7985a0f592b
#
_cell.length_a   1.000
_cell.length_b   1.000
_cell.length_c   1.000
_cell.angle_alpha   90.00
_cell.angle_beta   90.00
_cell.angle_gamma   90.00
#
_symmetry.space_group_name_H-M   'P 1'
#
loop_
_entity.id
_entity.type
_entity.pdbx_description
1 polymer ?
#
loop_
_entity_poly.entity_id
_entity_poly.type
_entity_poly.pdbx_seq_one_letter_code
_entity_poly.pdbx_strand_id
1 'polypeptide(L)'
;RVISLKDGKADINNEGCIKCAHCVAVCPVDAVSTDDYNMSEVKPYNKETFTVEAENLLNFIKFRRSVRRFKNIPVEKEKLKQIIEAGRFTQTSTNSQDVSYTVVTDKLHELRELAYESLKKKGEYILANLTPETEHLKRYANMWIHSYNQFKEDPLKNDRIFFNAPSVIFVTTPNPINGGLASSNMELMTDALGLGTFFSGFLLIASKDNKEILDLLGIKDGNTIVSCLVIGYPDVRYKRTVPRKEANVNWI
;
A
#
# COMPACT_ATOMS: atom_id res chain seq x y z
N ARG A 1 -14.87 -11.61 28.19
CA ARG A 1 -15.02 -10.14 28.14
C ARG A 1 -13.92 -9.52 28.98
N VAL A 2 -13.26 -8.48 28.45
CA VAL A 2 -12.16 -7.76 29.11
C VAL A 2 -12.69 -6.70 30.09
N ILE A 3 -13.90 -6.19 29.85
CA ILE A 3 -14.53 -5.15 30.70
C ILE A 3 -15.81 -5.71 31.30
N SER A 4 -15.97 -5.51 32.60
CA SER A 4 -17.15 -5.86 33.39
C SER A 4 -17.54 -4.70 34.32
N LEU A 5 -18.70 -4.78 34.93
CA LEU A 5 -19.11 -3.85 35.99
C LEU A 5 -18.92 -4.55 37.34
N LYS A 6 -18.21 -3.87 38.26
CA LYS A 6 -18.06 -4.26 39.64
C LYS A 6 -18.38 -3.08 40.52
N ASP A 7 -19.34 -3.23 41.39
CA ASP A 7 -19.81 -2.16 42.31
C ASP A 7 -20.17 -0.85 41.61
N GLY A 8 -20.81 -0.95 40.41
CA GLY A 8 -21.21 0.21 39.59
C GLY A 8 -20.06 0.90 38.85
N LYS A 9 -18.84 0.36 38.90
CA LYS A 9 -17.67 0.88 38.18
C LYS A 9 -17.17 -0.12 37.16
N ALA A 10 -16.52 0.40 36.10
CA ALA A 10 -15.83 -0.44 35.12
C ALA A 10 -14.63 -1.12 35.79
N ASP A 11 -14.58 -2.43 35.66
CA ASP A 11 -13.45 -3.28 36.06
C ASP A 11 -12.83 -3.86 34.79
N ILE A 12 -11.52 -3.65 34.58
CA ILE A 12 -10.81 -4.02 33.36
C ILE A 12 -9.80 -5.14 33.70
N ASN A 13 -10.04 -6.32 33.13
CA ASN A 13 -9.06 -7.40 33.12
C ASN A 13 -8.30 -7.39 31.80
N ASN A 14 -7.00 -7.09 31.86
CA ASN A 14 -6.15 -7.03 30.67
C ASN A 14 -5.80 -8.42 30.08
N GLU A 15 -6.14 -9.50 30.75
CA GLU A 15 -5.94 -10.85 30.23
C GLU A 15 -6.85 -11.06 28.99
N GLY A 16 -6.22 -11.36 27.84
CA GLY A 16 -6.91 -11.48 26.56
C GLY A 16 -7.29 -10.16 25.88
N CYS A 17 -6.83 -9.02 26.38
CA CYS A 17 -7.02 -7.72 25.74
C CYS A 17 -6.19 -7.63 24.45
N ILE A 18 -6.86 -7.35 23.31
CA ILE A 18 -6.22 -7.15 22.01
C ILE A 18 -5.79 -5.69 21.76
N LYS A 19 -5.84 -4.86 22.79
CA LYS A 19 -5.43 -3.43 22.76
C LYS A 19 -6.10 -2.60 21.65
N CYS A 20 -7.36 -2.87 21.34
CA CYS A 20 -8.07 -2.21 20.24
C CYS A 20 -8.55 -0.79 20.55
N ALA A 21 -8.38 -0.32 21.81
CA ALA A 21 -8.77 1.00 22.30
C ALA A 21 -10.28 1.36 22.11
N HIS A 22 -11.16 0.39 21.82
CA HIS A 22 -12.61 0.67 21.75
C HIS A 22 -13.17 1.26 23.06
N CYS A 23 -12.64 0.82 24.22
CA CYS A 23 -13.01 1.36 25.52
C CYS A 23 -12.65 2.85 25.66
N VAL A 24 -11.53 3.29 25.06
CA VAL A 24 -11.16 4.71 24.99
C VAL A 24 -12.15 5.44 24.10
N ALA A 25 -12.44 4.92 22.92
CA ALA A 25 -13.28 5.57 21.91
C ALA A 25 -14.74 5.73 22.33
N VAL A 26 -15.28 4.87 23.20
CA VAL A 26 -16.69 4.92 23.66
C VAL A 26 -16.86 5.64 25.01
N CYS A 27 -15.79 5.98 25.70
CA CYS A 27 -15.88 6.59 27.03
C CYS A 27 -16.40 8.03 26.95
N PRO A 28 -17.58 8.36 27.49
CA PRO A 28 -18.18 9.69 27.32
C PRO A 28 -17.54 10.76 28.21
N VAL A 29 -16.67 10.37 29.15
CA VAL A 29 -16.04 11.24 30.16
C VAL A 29 -14.52 11.12 30.18
N ASP A 30 -13.93 10.57 29.11
CA ASP A 30 -12.48 10.41 28.93
C ASP A 30 -11.76 9.74 30.13
N ALA A 31 -12.45 8.82 30.84
CA ALA A 31 -11.94 8.18 32.04
C ALA A 31 -11.05 6.95 31.74
N VAL A 32 -10.90 6.58 30.47
CA VAL A 32 -10.11 5.40 30.05
C VAL A 32 -8.87 5.83 29.30
N SER A 33 -7.72 5.35 29.74
CA SER A 33 -6.44 5.56 29.07
C SER A 33 -5.69 4.23 28.93
N THR A 34 -4.61 4.24 28.17
CA THR A 34 -3.70 3.11 28.00
C THR A 34 -2.27 3.62 27.79
N ASP A 35 -1.31 2.88 28.32
CA ASP A 35 0.12 3.15 28.08
C ASP A 35 0.65 2.51 26.80
N ASP A 36 -0.17 1.70 26.13
CA ASP A 36 0.21 1.05 24.87
C ASP A 36 0.31 2.03 23.69
N TYR A 37 -0.38 3.20 23.77
CA TYR A 37 -0.47 4.18 22.69
C TYR A 37 -0.29 5.62 23.18
N ASN A 38 0.09 6.50 22.26
CA ASN A 38 0.16 7.92 22.54
C ASN A 38 -1.25 8.51 22.63
N MET A 39 -1.74 8.74 23.84
CA MET A 39 -3.08 9.26 24.08
C MET A 39 -3.31 10.68 23.53
N SER A 40 -2.25 11.45 23.23
CA SER A 40 -2.40 12.77 22.61
C SER A 40 -2.88 12.71 21.14
N GLU A 41 -2.88 11.53 20.51
CA GLU A 41 -3.42 11.30 19.17
C GLU A 41 -4.95 11.11 19.17
N VAL A 42 -5.57 10.86 20.34
CA VAL A 42 -7.01 10.70 20.47
C VAL A 42 -7.69 12.06 20.27
N LYS A 43 -8.62 12.10 19.31
CA LYS A 43 -9.37 13.32 18.98
C LYS A 43 -10.85 13.15 19.32
N PRO A 44 -11.49 14.13 19.97
CA PRO A 44 -12.92 14.12 20.14
C PRO A 44 -13.64 14.17 18.79
N TYR A 45 -14.80 13.52 18.71
CA TYR A 45 -15.58 13.51 17.47
C TYR A 45 -16.00 14.95 17.08
N ASN A 46 -15.76 15.28 15.82
CA ASN A 46 -16.21 16.51 15.19
C ASN A 46 -16.91 16.18 13.87
N LYS A 47 -18.21 16.49 13.78
CA LYS A 47 -19.03 16.14 12.62
C LYS A 47 -18.49 16.73 11.31
N GLU A 48 -17.95 17.95 11.32
CA GLU A 48 -17.48 18.62 10.11
C GLU A 48 -16.26 17.95 9.49
N THR A 49 -15.37 17.40 10.33
CA THR A 49 -14.11 16.80 9.89
C THR A 49 -14.12 15.27 9.82
N PHE A 50 -15.09 14.62 10.50
CA PHE A 50 -15.14 13.15 10.59
C PHE A 50 -16.26 12.53 9.73
N THR A 51 -17.09 13.35 9.06
CA THR A 51 -18.12 12.85 8.13
C THR A 51 -17.73 13.13 6.68
N VAL A 52 -18.04 12.17 5.82
CA VAL A 52 -17.91 12.30 4.37
C VAL A 52 -19.25 11.92 3.76
N GLU A 53 -19.78 12.79 2.90
CA GLU A 53 -21.00 12.51 2.16
C GLU A 53 -20.82 11.26 1.29
N ALA A 54 -21.76 10.32 1.38
CA ALA A 54 -21.63 9.00 0.74
C ALA A 54 -21.46 9.10 -0.79
N GLU A 55 -22.19 10.02 -1.44
CA GLU A 55 -22.06 10.23 -2.88
C GLU A 55 -20.67 10.77 -3.25
N ASN A 56 -20.14 11.70 -2.47
CA ASN A 56 -18.80 12.25 -2.70
C ASN A 56 -17.72 11.17 -2.56
N LEU A 57 -17.81 10.34 -1.51
CA LEU A 57 -16.89 9.22 -1.33
C LEU A 57 -16.97 8.23 -2.51
N LEU A 58 -18.18 7.86 -2.94
CA LEU A 58 -18.37 6.96 -4.06
C LEU A 58 -17.83 7.54 -5.37
N ASN A 59 -18.06 8.82 -5.64
CA ASN A 59 -17.54 9.52 -6.81
C ASN A 59 -16.01 9.61 -6.77
N PHE A 60 -15.41 9.88 -5.62
CA PHE A 60 -13.96 9.88 -5.41
C PHE A 60 -13.35 8.50 -5.75
N ILE A 61 -13.94 7.42 -5.23
CA ILE A 61 -13.51 6.04 -5.54
C ILE A 61 -13.65 5.74 -7.04
N LYS A 62 -14.75 6.15 -7.67
CA LYS A 62 -14.97 5.94 -9.11
C LYS A 62 -14.01 6.72 -10.01
N PHE A 63 -13.58 7.89 -9.57
CA PHE A 63 -12.69 8.77 -10.32
C PHE A 63 -11.21 8.38 -10.22
N ARG A 64 -10.80 7.72 -9.14
CA ARG A 64 -9.45 7.23 -8.90
C ARG A 64 -8.93 6.37 -10.06
N ARG A 65 -7.68 6.60 -10.46
CA ARG A 65 -7.02 5.90 -11.59
C ARG A 65 -5.60 5.47 -11.24
N SER A 66 -5.15 4.38 -11.85
CA SER A 66 -3.73 4.03 -11.85
C SER A 66 -2.96 5.01 -12.74
N VAL A 67 -2.17 5.88 -12.14
CA VAL A 67 -1.37 6.89 -12.82
C VAL A 67 -0.01 6.29 -13.20
N ARG A 68 0.39 6.47 -14.48
CA ARG A 68 1.68 5.99 -15.05
C ARG A 68 2.36 7.08 -15.89
N ARG A 69 2.07 8.32 -15.59
CA ARG A 69 2.78 9.50 -16.11
C ARG A 69 2.92 10.47 -14.97
N PHE A 70 4.16 10.74 -14.60
CA PHE A 70 4.47 11.58 -13.46
C PHE A 70 5.32 12.78 -13.90
N LYS A 71 5.14 13.89 -13.21
CA LYS A 71 6.02 15.04 -13.31
C LYS A 71 7.33 14.71 -12.59
N ASN A 72 8.43 15.28 -13.08
CA ASN A 72 9.72 15.18 -12.40
C ASN A 72 9.78 16.18 -11.22
N ILE A 73 8.97 15.92 -10.20
CA ILE A 73 8.86 16.75 -8.99
C ILE A 73 8.89 15.79 -7.80
N PRO A 74 9.79 15.97 -6.84
CA PRO A 74 9.82 15.19 -5.61
C PRO A 74 8.48 15.27 -4.85
N VAL A 75 8.11 14.21 -4.17
CA VAL A 75 6.97 14.21 -3.26
C VAL A 75 7.45 14.62 -1.88
N GLU A 76 6.75 15.57 -1.27
CA GLU A 76 7.07 16.07 0.06
C GLU A 76 6.93 14.97 1.11
N LYS A 77 7.89 14.91 2.00
CA LYS A 77 7.94 13.91 3.08
C LYS A 77 6.66 13.91 3.93
N GLU A 78 6.07 15.08 4.15
CA GLU A 78 4.84 15.20 4.94
C GLU A 78 3.64 14.55 4.25
N LYS A 79 3.54 14.60 2.93
CA LYS A 79 2.52 13.88 2.17
C LYS A 79 2.73 12.37 2.23
N LEU A 80 3.98 11.91 2.12
CA LEU A 80 4.30 10.48 2.27
C LEU A 80 3.94 9.97 3.68
N LYS A 81 4.18 10.78 4.72
CA LYS A 81 3.74 10.45 6.10
C LYS A 81 2.22 10.34 6.21
N GLN A 82 1.46 11.25 5.59
CA GLN A 82 -0.01 11.19 5.61
C GLN A 82 -0.55 9.94 4.89
N ILE A 83 0.10 9.52 3.80
CA ILE A 83 -0.23 8.27 3.11
C ILE A 83 0.02 7.06 4.02
N ILE A 84 1.15 7.03 4.72
CA ILE A 84 1.47 5.97 5.69
C ILE A 84 0.48 5.97 6.84
N GLU A 85 0.09 7.15 7.32
CA GLU A 85 -0.88 7.30 8.40
C GLU A 85 -2.24 6.70 8.04
N ALA A 86 -2.71 6.87 6.81
CA ALA A 86 -3.92 6.20 6.33
C ALA A 86 -3.79 4.67 6.35
N GLY A 87 -2.60 4.14 6.06
CA GLY A 87 -2.30 2.71 6.21
C GLY A 87 -2.28 2.28 7.68
N ARG A 88 -1.66 3.07 8.56
CA ARG A 88 -1.52 2.79 10.00
C ARG A 88 -2.88 2.69 10.71
N PHE A 89 -3.83 3.54 10.34
CA PHE A 89 -5.19 3.52 10.91
C PHE A 89 -6.13 2.51 10.24
N THR A 90 -5.62 1.64 9.37
CA THR A 90 -6.42 0.57 8.80
C THR A 90 -6.52 -0.59 9.80
N GLN A 91 -7.72 -1.15 9.92
CA GLN A 91 -7.95 -2.31 10.79
C GLN A 91 -7.09 -3.51 10.37
N THR A 92 -6.66 -4.27 11.37
CA THR A 92 -5.92 -5.52 11.18
C THR A 92 -6.61 -6.66 11.93
N SER A 93 -6.38 -7.90 11.49
CA SER A 93 -6.89 -9.08 12.18
C SER A 93 -6.43 -9.08 13.63
N THR A 94 -7.37 -9.25 14.58
CA THR A 94 -7.11 -9.22 16.04
C THR A 94 -6.33 -7.99 16.52
N ASN A 95 -6.41 -6.89 15.80
CA ASN A 95 -5.64 -5.65 16.05
C ASN A 95 -4.12 -5.89 16.12
N SER A 96 -3.60 -6.77 15.25
CA SER A 96 -2.18 -7.14 15.22
C SER A 96 -1.25 -5.97 14.89
N GLN A 97 -1.72 -4.98 14.14
CA GLN A 97 -0.96 -3.79 13.71
C GLN A 97 0.42 -4.15 13.12
N ASP A 98 0.46 -5.26 12.38
CA ASP A 98 1.67 -5.92 11.86
C ASP A 98 2.11 -5.43 10.47
N VAL A 99 1.50 -4.35 9.98
CA VAL A 99 1.84 -3.77 8.68
C VAL A 99 3.02 -2.82 8.82
N SER A 100 4.04 -3.03 7.99
CA SER A 100 5.23 -2.19 7.92
C SER A 100 5.35 -1.49 6.56
N TYR A 101 6.00 -0.34 6.54
CA TYR A 101 6.12 0.51 5.36
C TYR A 101 7.58 0.86 5.11
N THR A 102 8.08 0.63 3.90
CA THR A 102 9.40 1.09 3.47
C THR A 102 9.25 2.10 2.35
N VAL A 103 9.69 3.33 2.59
CA VAL A 103 9.65 4.43 1.61
C VAL A 103 11.01 4.52 0.92
N VAL A 104 10.99 4.48 -0.41
CA VAL A 104 12.19 4.64 -1.24
C VAL A 104 12.07 5.92 -2.06
N THR A 105 12.99 6.85 -1.83
CA THR A 105 13.17 8.10 -2.58
C THR A 105 14.59 8.19 -3.10
N ASP A 106 15.59 8.20 -2.22
CA ASP A 106 16.98 8.46 -2.56
C ASP A 106 17.66 7.28 -3.29
N LYS A 107 17.25 6.05 -2.97
CA LYS A 107 17.79 4.82 -3.56
C LYS A 107 16.96 4.28 -4.73
N LEU A 108 16.14 5.12 -5.35
CA LEU A 108 15.29 4.70 -6.48
C LEU A 108 16.09 4.22 -7.69
N HIS A 109 17.25 4.82 -7.95
CA HIS A 109 18.10 4.40 -9.05
C HIS A 109 18.59 2.96 -8.85
N GLU A 110 19.12 2.67 -7.67
CA GLU A 110 19.60 1.33 -7.30
C GLU A 110 18.45 0.31 -7.35
N LEU A 111 17.30 0.66 -6.79
CA LEU A 111 16.11 -0.19 -6.84
C LEU A 111 15.63 -0.48 -8.26
N ARG A 112 15.67 0.51 -9.17
CA ARG A 112 15.32 0.34 -10.59
C ARG A 112 16.24 -0.69 -11.25
N GLU A 113 17.56 -0.52 -11.13
CA GLU A 113 18.53 -1.45 -11.69
C GLU A 113 18.29 -2.89 -11.21
N LEU A 114 18.15 -3.08 -9.90
CA LEU A 114 17.88 -4.40 -9.32
C LEU A 114 16.55 -4.99 -9.79
N ALA A 115 15.50 -4.18 -9.90
CA ALA A 115 14.18 -4.65 -10.34
C ALA A 115 14.19 -5.11 -11.80
N TYR A 116 14.80 -4.34 -12.69
CA TYR A 116 14.93 -4.71 -14.10
C TYR A 116 15.78 -5.97 -14.27
N GLU A 117 16.90 -6.07 -13.56
CA GLU A 117 17.78 -7.26 -13.62
C GLU A 117 17.07 -8.50 -13.07
N SER A 118 16.33 -8.37 -11.97
CA SER A 118 15.53 -9.45 -11.42
C SER A 118 14.47 -9.96 -12.41
N LEU A 119 13.73 -9.06 -13.06
CA LEU A 119 12.74 -9.45 -14.06
C LEU A 119 13.37 -10.13 -15.29
N LYS A 120 14.52 -9.63 -15.76
CA LYS A 120 15.28 -10.27 -16.85
C LYS A 120 15.64 -11.69 -16.47
N LYS A 121 16.31 -11.91 -15.34
CA LYS A 121 16.70 -13.24 -14.84
C LYS A 121 15.49 -14.18 -14.73
N LYS A 122 14.36 -13.69 -14.19
CA LYS A 122 13.11 -14.47 -14.10
C LYS A 122 12.56 -14.81 -15.50
N GLY A 123 12.60 -13.86 -16.44
CA GLY A 123 12.18 -14.07 -17.82
C GLY A 123 13.02 -15.13 -18.54
N GLU A 124 14.34 -15.05 -18.43
CA GLU A 124 15.28 -16.02 -18.98
C GLU A 124 15.04 -17.42 -18.40
N TYR A 125 14.85 -17.50 -17.07
CA TYR A 125 14.54 -18.77 -16.40
C TYR A 125 13.23 -19.39 -16.92
N ILE A 126 12.16 -18.60 -17.05
CA ILE A 126 10.87 -19.09 -17.56
C ILE A 126 11.03 -19.61 -18.99
N LEU A 127 11.72 -18.88 -19.88
CA LEU A 127 11.90 -19.31 -21.27
C LEU A 127 12.72 -20.58 -21.39
N ALA A 128 13.72 -20.76 -20.52
CA ALA A 128 14.54 -21.97 -20.49
C ALA A 128 13.80 -23.19 -19.92
N ASN A 129 12.72 -23.00 -19.15
CA ASN A 129 11.97 -24.05 -18.45
C ASN A 129 10.47 -24.02 -18.78
N LEU A 130 10.10 -23.70 -20.02
CA LEU A 130 8.70 -23.69 -20.45
C LEU A 130 8.08 -25.09 -20.40
N THR A 131 6.88 -25.15 -19.84
CA THR A 131 6.00 -26.33 -19.86
C THR A 131 4.63 -25.92 -20.40
N PRO A 132 3.75 -26.86 -20.78
CA PRO A 132 2.39 -26.53 -21.20
C PRO A 132 1.64 -25.66 -20.18
N GLU A 133 1.86 -25.88 -18.87
CA GLU A 133 1.23 -25.12 -17.79
C GLU A 133 1.77 -23.68 -17.69
N THR A 134 3.02 -23.45 -18.06
CA THR A 134 3.72 -22.15 -17.98
C THR A 134 3.80 -21.41 -19.31
N GLU A 135 3.32 -21.98 -20.42
CA GLU A 135 3.36 -21.34 -21.76
C GLU A 135 2.70 -19.97 -21.78
N HIS A 136 1.67 -19.76 -20.97
CA HIS A 136 0.99 -18.46 -20.81
C HIS A 136 1.92 -17.36 -20.26
N LEU A 137 3.03 -17.71 -19.58
CA LEU A 137 4.02 -16.77 -19.03
C LEU A 137 5.05 -16.31 -20.07
N LYS A 138 5.17 -17.01 -21.20
CA LYS A 138 6.15 -16.70 -22.26
C LYS A 138 6.08 -15.25 -22.75
N ARG A 139 4.87 -14.73 -22.91
CA ARG A 139 4.66 -13.33 -23.29
C ARG A 139 5.27 -12.35 -22.26
N TYR A 140 5.06 -12.60 -20.97
CA TYR A 140 5.62 -11.78 -19.90
C TYR A 140 7.12 -11.90 -19.81
N ALA A 141 7.67 -13.10 -19.93
CA ALA A 141 9.10 -13.37 -19.92
C ALA A 141 9.82 -12.58 -21.03
N ASN A 142 9.35 -12.67 -22.27
CA ASN A 142 9.88 -11.90 -23.39
C ASN A 142 9.77 -10.39 -23.17
N MET A 143 8.64 -9.92 -22.62
CA MET A 143 8.42 -8.50 -22.33
C MET A 143 9.39 -7.99 -21.27
N TRP A 144 9.69 -8.75 -20.23
CA TRP A 144 10.63 -8.36 -19.18
C TRP A 144 12.05 -8.24 -19.71
N ILE A 145 12.51 -9.22 -20.49
CA ILE A 145 13.84 -9.20 -21.14
C ILE A 145 13.95 -7.99 -22.10
N HIS A 146 12.93 -7.79 -22.92
CA HIS A 146 12.89 -6.63 -23.81
C HIS A 146 12.90 -5.30 -23.04
N SER A 147 12.10 -5.18 -21.98
CA SER A 147 12.05 -3.99 -21.14
C SER A 147 13.38 -3.70 -20.46
N TYR A 148 14.09 -4.73 -20.00
CA TYR A 148 15.44 -4.59 -19.47
C TYR A 148 16.40 -4.00 -20.51
N ASN A 149 16.42 -4.55 -21.72
CA ASN A 149 17.31 -4.08 -22.79
C ASN A 149 17.01 -2.60 -23.13
N GLN A 150 15.73 -2.24 -23.30
CA GLN A 150 15.33 -0.86 -23.54
C GLN A 150 15.71 0.08 -22.39
N PHE A 151 15.51 -0.37 -21.13
CA PHE A 151 15.91 0.43 -19.97
C PHE A 151 17.42 0.67 -19.94
N LYS A 152 18.25 -0.30 -20.32
CA LYS A 152 19.71 -0.14 -20.41
C LYS A 152 20.14 0.83 -21.52
N GLU A 153 19.39 0.91 -22.63
CA GLU A 153 19.64 1.88 -23.71
C GLU A 153 19.33 3.32 -23.28
N ASP A 154 18.17 3.56 -22.66
CA ASP A 154 17.75 4.88 -22.18
C ASP A 154 16.82 4.75 -20.96
N PRO A 155 17.38 4.77 -19.74
CA PRO A 155 16.61 4.60 -18.52
C PRO A 155 15.49 5.62 -18.32
N LEU A 156 15.69 6.86 -18.81
CA LEU A 156 14.70 7.92 -18.63
C LEU A 156 13.49 7.77 -19.56
N LYS A 157 13.70 7.29 -20.79
CA LYS A 157 12.60 7.08 -21.74
C LYS A 157 11.89 5.75 -21.53
N ASN A 158 12.59 4.75 -21.04
CA ASN A 158 12.14 3.36 -21.08
C ASN A 158 11.81 2.77 -19.70
N ASP A 159 11.64 3.61 -18.68
CA ASP A 159 11.21 3.15 -17.35
C ASP A 159 9.74 2.72 -17.35
N ARG A 160 9.49 1.42 -17.57
CA ARG A 160 8.16 0.80 -17.64
C ARG A 160 7.71 0.17 -16.31
N ILE A 161 8.58 0.15 -15.29
CA ILE A 161 8.27 -0.42 -13.97
C ILE A 161 7.85 0.70 -13.02
N PHE A 162 8.55 1.84 -13.02
CA PHE A 162 8.31 2.97 -12.13
C PHE A 162 7.74 4.19 -12.85
N PHE A 163 7.83 4.27 -14.20
CA PHE A 163 7.40 5.41 -15.01
C PHE A 163 8.00 6.74 -14.54
N ASN A 164 9.28 6.71 -14.17
CA ASN A 164 10.04 7.84 -13.62
C ASN A 164 9.42 8.48 -12.37
N ALA A 165 8.57 7.77 -11.65
CA ALA A 165 8.01 8.27 -10.40
C ALA A 165 9.13 8.56 -9.38
N PRO A 166 8.98 9.60 -8.55
CA PRO A 166 9.99 10.03 -7.58
C PRO A 166 9.96 9.25 -6.28
N SER A 167 8.96 8.41 -6.05
CA SER A 167 8.84 7.65 -4.79
C SER A 167 8.10 6.33 -4.95
N VAL A 168 8.44 5.38 -4.09
CA VAL A 168 7.75 4.10 -3.94
C VAL A 168 7.56 3.82 -2.46
N ILE A 169 6.39 3.28 -2.09
CA ILE A 169 6.16 2.73 -0.76
C ILE A 169 5.91 1.23 -0.91
N PHE A 170 6.73 0.43 -0.24
CA PHE A 170 6.49 -1.00 -0.07
C PHE A 170 5.68 -1.23 1.20
N VAL A 171 4.65 -2.04 1.08
CA VAL A 171 3.82 -2.50 2.20
C VAL A 171 4.15 -3.95 2.48
N THR A 172 4.59 -4.23 3.69
CA THR A 172 5.02 -5.56 4.12
C THR A 172 4.29 -6.00 5.39
N THR A 173 3.97 -7.28 5.48
CA THR A 173 3.28 -7.86 6.63
C THR A 173 3.31 -9.39 6.53
N PRO A 174 3.19 -10.13 7.66
CA PRO A 174 2.94 -11.58 7.61
C PRO A 174 1.54 -11.93 7.08
N ASN A 175 0.56 -11.00 7.21
CA ASN A 175 -0.83 -11.22 6.78
C ASN A 175 -1.20 -10.38 5.54
N PRO A 176 -1.25 -10.97 4.34
CA PRO A 176 -1.54 -10.25 3.10
C PRO A 176 -2.86 -9.48 3.09
N ILE A 177 -3.87 -9.91 3.84
CA ILE A 177 -5.16 -9.21 3.94
C ILE A 177 -4.95 -7.86 4.63
N ASN A 178 -4.23 -7.81 5.75
CA ASN A 178 -3.92 -6.57 6.47
C ASN A 178 -3.18 -5.59 5.56
N GLY A 179 -2.18 -6.07 4.82
CA GLY A 179 -1.42 -5.25 3.86
C GLY A 179 -2.26 -4.76 2.69
N GLY A 180 -3.17 -5.58 2.16
CA GLY A 180 -4.10 -5.20 1.10
C GLY A 180 -5.06 -4.09 1.52
N LEU A 181 -5.66 -4.21 2.71
CA LEU A 181 -6.55 -3.19 3.28
C LEU A 181 -5.80 -1.87 3.51
N ALA A 182 -4.63 -1.92 4.14
CA ALA A 182 -3.78 -0.74 4.35
C ALA A 182 -3.43 -0.06 3.02
N SER A 183 -3.02 -0.83 2.03
CA SER A 183 -2.66 -0.32 0.70
C SER A 183 -3.83 0.38 0.00
N SER A 184 -5.06 -0.11 0.16
CA SER A 184 -6.26 0.51 -0.40
C SER A 184 -6.53 1.89 0.22
N ASN A 185 -6.42 2.03 1.54
CA ASN A 185 -6.57 3.32 2.20
C ASN A 185 -5.44 4.30 1.83
N MET A 186 -4.20 3.79 1.70
CA MET A 186 -3.05 4.59 1.23
C MET A 186 -3.26 5.12 -0.19
N GLU A 187 -3.86 4.32 -1.09
CA GLU A 187 -4.20 4.75 -2.44
C GLU A 187 -5.20 5.90 -2.42
N LEU A 188 -6.29 5.78 -1.64
CA LEU A 188 -7.28 6.85 -1.50
C LEU A 188 -6.66 8.13 -0.93
N MET A 189 -5.81 8.01 0.09
CA MET A 189 -5.11 9.16 0.65
C MET A 189 -4.16 9.81 -0.37
N THR A 190 -3.49 9.02 -1.20
CA THR A 190 -2.62 9.53 -2.27
C THR A 190 -3.40 10.40 -3.25
N ASP A 191 -4.57 9.94 -3.70
CA ASP A 191 -5.43 10.72 -4.60
C ASP A 191 -5.99 11.97 -3.91
N ALA A 192 -6.38 11.89 -2.63
CA ALA A 192 -6.86 13.03 -1.84
C ALA A 192 -5.81 14.13 -1.69
N LEU A 193 -4.52 13.76 -1.65
CA LEU A 193 -3.40 14.70 -1.60
C LEU A 193 -3.03 15.31 -2.97
N GLY A 194 -3.80 15.00 -4.02
CA GLY A 194 -3.52 15.47 -5.39
C GLY A 194 -2.31 14.77 -6.03
N LEU A 195 -1.87 13.66 -5.47
CA LEU A 195 -0.85 12.79 -6.04
C LEU A 195 -1.51 11.72 -6.91
N GLY A 196 -0.71 10.97 -7.63
CA GLY A 196 -1.14 9.79 -8.37
C GLY A 196 -0.35 8.57 -7.94
N THR A 197 -0.98 7.42 -8.01
CA THR A 197 -0.31 6.15 -7.71
C THR A 197 -0.77 5.02 -8.62
N PHE A 198 0.02 3.96 -8.67
CA PHE A 198 -0.41 2.66 -9.15
C PHE A 198 0.29 1.55 -8.37
N PHE A 199 -0.37 0.42 -8.27
CA PHE A 199 0.22 -0.80 -7.72
C PHE A 199 1.10 -1.46 -8.78
N SER A 200 2.42 -1.50 -8.55
CA SER A 200 3.37 -2.08 -9.50
C SER A 200 3.51 -3.59 -9.27
N GLY A 201 2.73 -4.38 -10.02
CA GLY A 201 2.82 -5.84 -9.97
C GLY A 201 4.18 -6.36 -10.45
N PHE A 202 4.82 -5.70 -11.41
CA PHE A 202 6.16 -6.11 -11.88
C PHE A 202 7.24 -5.83 -10.83
N LEU A 203 7.15 -4.72 -10.10
CA LEU A 203 8.06 -4.47 -8.99
C LEU A 203 7.85 -5.49 -7.87
N LEU A 204 6.60 -5.85 -7.57
CA LEU A 204 6.30 -6.92 -6.62
C LEU A 204 6.94 -8.25 -7.05
N ILE A 205 6.78 -8.64 -8.32
CA ILE A 205 7.40 -9.86 -8.87
C ILE A 205 8.92 -9.77 -8.83
N ALA A 206 9.50 -8.61 -9.17
CA ALA A 206 10.94 -8.40 -9.15
C ALA A 206 11.52 -8.58 -7.74
N SER A 207 10.80 -8.05 -6.74
CA SER A 207 11.25 -8.02 -5.34
C SER A 207 11.05 -9.36 -4.61
N LYS A 208 10.08 -10.17 -5.07
CA LYS A 208 9.80 -11.46 -4.44
C LYS A 208 11.02 -12.39 -4.55
N ASP A 209 11.49 -12.88 -3.41
CA ASP A 209 12.62 -13.81 -3.29
C ASP A 209 13.96 -13.24 -3.84
N ASN A 210 14.06 -11.93 -4.03
CA ASN A 210 15.30 -11.25 -4.44
C ASN A 210 16.01 -10.69 -3.22
N LYS A 211 17.07 -11.38 -2.78
CA LYS A 211 17.80 -11.00 -1.56
C LYS A 211 18.37 -9.59 -1.62
N GLU A 212 18.93 -9.16 -2.76
CA GLU A 212 19.53 -7.83 -2.92
C GLU A 212 18.48 -6.73 -2.73
N ILE A 213 17.27 -6.92 -3.27
CA ILE A 213 16.16 -5.97 -3.08
C ILE A 213 15.65 -6.02 -1.64
N LEU A 214 15.50 -7.20 -1.04
CA LEU A 214 15.04 -7.33 0.35
C LEU A 214 16.02 -6.69 1.32
N ASP A 215 17.33 -6.87 1.12
CA ASP A 215 18.39 -6.26 1.91
C ASP A 215 18.40 -4.73 1.72
N LEU A 216 18.27 -4.23 0.48
CA LEU A 216 18.17 -2.79 0.18
C LEU A 216 16.98 -2.13 0.91
N LEU A 217 15.86 -2.83 0.97
CA LEU A 217 14.62 -2.36 1.61
C LEU A 217 14.61 -2.57 3.13
N GLY A 218 15.54 -3.32 3.69
CA GLY A 218 15.60 -3.67 5.12
C GLY A 218 14.39 -4.47 5.59
N ILE A 219 13.87 -5.36 4.74
CA ILE A 219 12.69 -6.18 5.07
C ILE A 219 13.09 -7.27 6.04
N LYS A 220 12.38 -7.35 7.17
CA LYS A 220 12.63 -8.34 8.21
C LYS A 220 12.10 -9.72 7.81
N ASP A 221 12.76 -10.75 8.31
CA ASP A 221 12.30 -12.13 8.18
C ASP A 221 10.86 -12.30 8.70
N GLY A 222 10.09 -13.13 8.02
CA GLY A 222 8.68 -13.36 8.32
C GLY A 222 7.72 -12.36 7.67
N ASN A 223 8.19 -11.23 7.17
CA ASN A 223 7.37 -10.28 6.40
C ASN A 223 7.44 -10.57 4.91
N THR A 224 6.31 -10.46 4.24
CA THR A 224 6.22 -10.52 2.78
C THR A 224 5.82 -9.17 2.20
N ILE A 225 6.36 -8.84 1.02
CA ILE A 225 5.90 -7.66 0.28
C ILE A 225 4.51 -7.97 -0.28
N VAL A 226 3.51 -7.20 0.17
CA VAL A 226 2.12 -7.34 -0.28
C VAL A 226 1.83 -6.42 -1.45
N SER A 227 2.35 -5.20 -1.41
CA SER A 227 2.16 -4.24 -2.49
C SER A 227 3.32 -3.26 -2.61
N CYS A 228 3.43 -2.68 -3.81
CA CYS A 228 4.37 -1.64 -4.15
C CYS A 228 3.59 -0.47 -4.75
N LEU A 229 3.40 0.59 -3.98
CA LEU A 229 2.75 1.83 -4.43
C LEU A 229 3.80 2.74 -5.04
N VAL A 230 3.73 2.93 -6.34
CA VAL A 230 4.56 3.90 -7.06
C VAL A 230 3.82 5.23 -7.07
N ILE A 231 4.45 6.30 -6.57
CA ILE A 231 3.77 7.55 -6.21
C ILE A 231 4.52 8.75 -6.80
N GLY A 232 3.76 9.73 -7.28
CA GLY A 232 4.29 11.00 -7.78
C GLY A 232 3.19 11.97 -8.15
N TYR A 233 3.55 13.17 -8.58
CA TYR A 233 2.62 14.14 -9.13
C TYR A 233 2.18 13.72 -10.52
N PRO A 234 0.87 13.57 -10.79
CA PRO A 234 0.39 13.13 -12.11
C PRO A 234 0.71 14.17 -13.19
N ASP A 235 1.24 13.71 -14.31
CA ASP A 235 1.41 14.48 -15.55
C ASP A 235 0.33 14.09 -16.57
N VAL A 236 -0.86 13.85 -16.06
CA VAL A 236 -2.07 13.52 -16.82
C VAL A 236 -3.28 14.05 -16.06
N ARG A 237 -4.28 14.55 -16.77
CA ARG A 237 -5.53 14.99 -16.18
C ARG A 237 -6.67 14.14 -16.73
N TYR A 238 -7.28 13.35 -15.88
CA TYR A 238 -8.52 12.64 -16.20
C TYR A 238 -9.71 13.61 -16.12
N LYS A 239 -10.69 13.43 -17.02
CA LYS A 239 -11.84 14.34 -17.13
C LYS A 239 -13.17 13.67 -16.82
N ARG A 240 -13.20 12.35 -16.67
CA ARG A 240 -14.40 11.56 -16.41
C ARG A 240 -14.05 10.21 -15.79
N THR A 241 -15.02 9.59 -15.17
CA THR A 241 -14.93 8.22 -14.69
C THR A 241 -14.83 7.22 -15.85
N VAL A 242 -14.56 5.97 -15.53
CA VAL A 242 -14.56 4.86 -16.51
C VAL A 242 -15.66 3.86 -16.18
N PRO A 243 -16.20 3.17 -17.20
CA PRO A 243 -17.18 2.11 -16.97
C PRO A 243 -16.54 0.91 -16.25
N ARG A 244 -17.37 0.14 -15.57
CA ARG A 244 -17.06 -1.16 -15.00
C ARG A 244 -18.10 -2.18 -15.44
N LYS A 245 -17.76 -3.45 -15.38
CA LYS A 245 -18.74 -4.53 -15.50
C LYS A 245 -19.73 -4.42 -14.32
N GLU A 246 -20.95 -4.89 -14.55
CA GLU A 246 -21.92 -5.04 -13.47
C GLU A 246 -21.38 -5.95 -12.37
N ALA A 247 -21.77 -5.67 -11.14
CA ALA A 247 -21.40 -6.52 -10.01
C ALA A 247 -22.16 -7.84 -10.10
N ASN A 248 -21.45 -8.95 -9.89
CA ASN A 248 -22.09 -10.23 -9.71
C ASN A 248 -22.51 -10.35 -8.24
N VAL A 249 -23.79 -10.22 -7.96
CA VAL A 249 -24.35 -10.21 -6.60
C VAL A 249 -25.38 -11.32 -6.46
N ASN A 250 -25.28 -12.08 -5.41
CA ASN A 250 -26.29 -13.06 -5.00
C ASN A 250 -27.00 -12.55 -3.73
N TRP A 251 -28.30 -12.33 -3.82
CA TRP A 251 -29.16 -11.92 -2.72
C TRP A 251 -29.84 -13.18 -2.17
N ILE A 252 -29.55 -13.56 -0.92
CA ILE A 252 -30.07 -14.76 -0.25
C ILE A 252 -31.02 -14.36 0.87
#